data_13c6d54a820e475f3dfc3fc749fc0098
#
_entry.id   13c6d54a820e475f3dfc3fc749fc0098
#
_cell.length_a   1.000
_cell.length_b   1.000
_cell.length_c   1.000
_cell.angle_alpha   90.00
_cell.angle_beta   90.00
_cell.angle_gamma   90.00
#
_symmetry.space_group_name_H-M   'P 1'
#
loop_
_entity.id
_entity.type
_entity.pdbx_description
1 polymer ?
#
loop_
_entity_poly.entity_id
_entity_poly.type
_entity_poly.pdbx_seq_one_letter_code
_entity_poly.pdbx_strand_id
1 'polypeptide(L)'
;AKSTVQNWNDATNLVITGQAGGQIMGDWAQGEFAVANAVAGEDYSCLPGLGMNPRLGTGGDAFYFPVLKDDAKIAAQGELAALLLKPTTQVAFNLKKGSLPVRGDVDLSAANDCMQKGLALLDQGALLPDTNMLLTPDTANQMNTLFTEFFADTSISAADAQADFVKMIANAD
;
A
#
# COMPACT_ATOMS: atom_id res chain seq x y z
N ALA A 1 -11.28 12.77 16.02
CA ALA A 1 -10.82 11.87 17.08
C ALA A 1 -9.31 11.72 16.96
N LYS A 2 -8.56 12.04 18.00
CA LYS A 2 -7.10 11.84 17.98
C LYS A 2 -6.83 10.36 18.08
N SER A 3 -6.29 9.76 17.00
CA SER A 3 -5.77 8.40 17.09
C SER A 3 -4.44 8.44 17.85
N THR A 4 -4.31 7.59 18.86
CA THR A 4 -3.04 7.35 19.56
C THR A 4 -2.24 6.21 18.92
N VAL A 5 -2.79 5.60 17.88
CA VAL A 5 -2.17 4.50 17.14
C VAL A 5 -1.04 5.05 16.30
N GLN A 6 0.15 4.46 16.43
CA GLN A 6 1.36 4.90 15.72
C GLN A 6 1.77 3.97 14.57
N ASN A 7 1.32 2.71 14.62
CA ASN A 7 1.64 1.71 13.60
C ASN A 7 0.41 1.43 12.73
N TRP A 8 0.65 1.20 11.44
CA TRP A 8 -0.41 0.95 10.48
C TRP A 8 -1.21 -0.34 10.78
N ASN A 9 -0.56 -1.38 11.25
CA ASN A 9 -1.20 -2.65 11.62
C ASN A 9 -2.08 -2.53 12.87
N ASP A 10 -1.67 -1.71 13.84
CA ASP A 10 -2.53 -1.38 14.99
C ASP A 10 -3.78 -0.63 14.54
N ALA A 11 -3.63 0.30 13.58
CA ALA A 11 -4.77 1.00 12.99
C ALA A 11 -5.70 0.04 12.22
N THR A 12 -5.12 -0.92 11.48
CA THR A 12 -5.90 -1.98 10.81
C THR A 12 -6.69 -2.81 11.83
N ASN A 13 -6.10 -3.13 12.98
CA ASN A 13 -6.78 -3.87 14.05
C ASN A 13 -8.00 -3.13 14.61
N LEU A 14 -8.00 -1.79 14.64
CA LEU A 14 -9.18 -1.02 15.04
C LEU A 14 -10.35 -1.23 14.05
N VAL A 15 -10.06 -1.40 12.77
CA VAL A 15 -11.07 -1.73 11.75
C VAL A 15 -11.56 -3.17 11.94
N ILE A 16 -10.65 -4.12 12.07
CA ILE A 16 -10.96 -5.55 12.28
C ILE A 16 -11.87 -5.75 13.51
N THR A 17 -11.62 -5.00 14.57
CA THR A 17 -12.39 -5.10 15.85
C THR A 17 -13.63 -4.19 15.89
N GLY A 18 -13.97 -3.50 14.80
CA GLY A 18 -15.12 -2.62 14.71
C GLY A 18 -15.01 -1.31 15.51
N GLN A 19 -13.80 -0.94 15.93
CA GLN A 19 -13.54 0.31 16.65
C GLN A 19 -13.32 1.50 15.69
N ALA A 20 -13.01 1.21 14.42
CA ALA A 20 -12.95 2.19 13.35
C ALA A 20 -13.72 1.69 12.13
N GLY A 21 -14.35 2.62 11.38
CA GLY A 21 -15.14 2.29 10.20
C GLY A 21 -14.32 2.05 8.93
N GLY A 22 -13.03 2.42 8.93
CA GLY A 22 -12.16 2.23 7.79
C GLY A 22 -10.76 2.78 8.02
N GLN A 23 -9.85 2.43 7.12
CA GLN A 23 -8.46 2.88 7.09
C GLN A 23 -8.03 3.13 5.65
N ILE A 24 -7.25 4.17 5.43
CA ILE A 24 -6.54 4.37 4.17
C ILE A 24 -5.18 3.68 4.30
N MET A 25 -4.98 2.61 3.52
CA MET A 25 -3.77 1.80 3.55
C MET A 25 -3.59 1.06 2.22
N GLY A 26 -2.43 0.50 1.98
CA GLY A 26 -2.19 -0.37 0.82
C GLY A 26 -2.85 -1.74 0.95
N ASP A 27 -2.89 -2.45 -0.16
CA ASP A 27 -3.52 -3.77 -0.27
C ASP A 27 -2.93 -4.83 0.67
N TRP A 28 -1.67 -4.68 1.08
CA TRP A 28 -1.03 -5.57 2.07
C TRP A 28 -1.71 -5.61 3.43
N ALA A 29 -2.53 -4.60 3.78
CA ALA A 29 -3.31 -4.63 5.03
C ALA A 29 -4.29 -5.81 5.08
N GLN A 30 -4.65 -6.39 3.93
CA GLN A 30 -5.48 -7.60 3.85
C GLN A 30 -4.84 -8.80 4.57
N GLY A 31 -3.50 -8.84 4.68
CA GLY A 31 -2.81 -9.86 5.45
C GLY A 31 -3.22 -9.89 6.92
N GLU A 32 -3.45 -8.72 7.54
CA GLU A 32 -3.92 -8.62 8.93
C GLU A 32 -5.37 -9.13 9.07
N PHE A 33 -6.24 -8.81 8.11
CA PHE A 33 -7.60 -9.35 8.08
C PHE A 33 -7.60 -10.88 7.92
N ALA A 34 -6.74 -11.40 7.05
CA ALA A 34 -6.60 -12.85 6.86
C ALA A 34 -6.10 -13.56 8.14
N VAL A 35 -5.17 -12.98 8.89
CA VAL A 35 -4.72 -13.49 10.19
C VAL A 35 -5.86 -13.50 11.22
N ALA A 36 -6.76 -12.52 11.14
CA ALA A 36 -7.96 -12.44 11.98
C ALA A 36 -9.11 -13.35 11.47
N ASN A 37 -8.91 -14.13 10.42
CA ASN A 37 -9.91 -14.94 9.73
C ASN A 37 -11.09 -14.14 9.15
N ALA A 38 -10.89 -12.86 8.84
CA ALA A 38 -11.89 -12.02 8.19
C ALA A 38 -11.85 -12.21 6.67
N VAL A 39 -13.00 -12.28 6.04
CA VAL A 39 -13.18 -12.59 4.62
C VAL A 39 -13.50 -11.33 3.83
N ALA A 40 -12.72 -11.06 2.78
CA ALA A 40 -12.95 -9.94 1.88
C ALA A 40 -14.28 -10.11 1.12
N GLY A 41 -15.10 -9.08 1.11
CA GLY A 41 -16.44 -9.11 0.52
C GLY A 41 -17.56 -9.51 1.48
N GLU A 42 -17.22 -10.10 2.64
CA GLU A 42 -18.17 -10.50 3.70
C GLU A 42 -17.97 -9.65 4.96
N ASP A 43 -16.78 -9.71 5.56
CA ASP A 43 -16.47 -9.03 6.82
C ASP A 43 -15.89 -7.62 6.59
N TYR A 44 -15.23 -7.41 5.48
CA TYR A 44 -14.69 -6.10 5.07
C TYR A 44 -14.72 -5.92 3.56
N SER A 45 -14.61 -4.68 3.10
CA SER A 45 -14.53 -4.35 1.68
C SER A 45 -13.40 -3.38 1.40
N CYS A 46 -12.93 -3.37 0.15
CA CYS A 46 -11.94 -2.43 -0.34
C CYS A 46 -12.60 -1.40 -1.27
N LEU A 47 -12.24 -0.14 -1.09
CA LEU A 47 -12.73 1.00 -1.87
C LEU A 47 -11.55 1.71 -2.53
N PRO A 48 -11.01 1.22 -3.67
CA PRO A 48 -9.95 1.89 -4.39
C PRO A 48 -10.32 3.33 -4.71
N GLY A 49 -9.43 4.29 -4.41
CA GLY A 49 -9.69 5.72 -4.61
C GLY A 49 -10.91 6.24 -3.86
N LEU A 50 -11.24 5.64 -2.72
CA LEU A 50 -12.44 5.92 -1.92
C LEU A 50 -13.75 5.78 -2.71
N GLY A 51 -13.74 4.98 -3.78
CA GLY A 51 -14.90 4.74 -4.65
C GLY A 51 -15.26 5.88 -5.59
N MET A 52 -14.54 7.00 -5.56
CA MET A 52 -14.86 8.19 -6.36
C MET A 52 -14.10 8.24 -7.70
N ASN A 53 -12.80 8.03 -7.66
CA ASN A 53 -11.95 8.00 -8.83
C ASN A 53 -10.91 6.89 -8.67
N PRO A 54 -11.32 5.64 -8.84
CA PRO A 54 -10.50 4.49 -8.52
C PRO A 54 -9.25 4.46 -9.40
N ARG A 55 -8.10 4.45 -8.74
CA ARG A 55 -6.77 4.30 -9.32
C ARG A 55 -5.95 3.37 -8.44
N LEU A 56 -5.06 2.64 -9.06
CA LEU A 56 -4.10 1.79 -8.36
C LEU A 56 -2.75 2.51 -8.29
N GLY A 57 -2.26 2.74 -7.08
CA GLY A 57 -0.88 3.20 -6.88
C GLY A 57 0.09 2.06 -7.17
N THR A 58 1.10 2.32 -8.00
CA THR A 58 2.07 1.31 -8.43
C THR A 58 3.32 1.32 -7.57
N GLY A 59 3.17 1.41 -6.27
CA GLY A 59 4.25 1.15 -5.33
C GLY A 59 4.50 -0.35 -5.17
N GLY A 60 5.70 -0.72 -4.72
CA GLY A 60 6.02 -2.12 -4.46
C GLY A 60 7.24 -2.28 -3.57
N ASP A 61 7.39 -3.48 -3.02
CA ASP A 61 8.60 -3.83 -2.27
C ASP A 61 9.74 -4.17 -3.23
N ALA A 62 10.95 -3.76 -2.86
CA ALA A 62 12.17 -4.09 -3.59
C ALA A 62 13.11 -4.94 -2.71
N PHE A 63 13.68 -5.96 -3.32
CA PHE A 63 14.75 -6.73 -2.69
C PHE A 63 16.10 -6.21 -3.16
N TYR A 64 16.93 -5.78 -2.22
CA TYR A 64 18.30 -5.33 -2.48
C TYR A 64 19.30 -6.44 -2.17
N PHE A 65 20.15 -6.74 -3.12
CA PHE A 65 21.20 -7.73 -2.96
C PHE A 65 22.54 -7.00 -2.75
N PRO A 66 23.19 -7.16 -1.59
CA PRO A 66 24.48 -6.54 -1.34
C PRO A 66 25.55 -7.15 -2.25
N VAL A 67 26.56 -6.36 -2.60
CA VAL A 67 27.74 -6.84 -3.31
C VAL A 67 28.55 -7.76 -2.36
N LEU A 68 28.73 -9.00 -2.75
CA LEU A 68 29.44 -10.01 -1.98
C LEU A 68 30.72 -10.43 -2.69
N LYS A 69 31.67 -11.04 -1.92
CA LYS A 69 32.94 -11.57 -2.44
C LYS A 69 32.97 -13.12 -2.42
N ASP A 70 31.96 -13.73 -1.86
CA ASP A 70 31.81 -15.19 -1.72
C ASP A 70 30.93 -15.71 -2.85
N ASP A 71 31.51 -16.52 -3.73
CA ASP A 71 30.82 -17.04 -4.92
C ASP A 71 29.59 -17.88 -4.57
N ALA A 72 29.63 -18.65 -3.47
CA ALA A 72 28.49 -19.45 -3.04
C ALA A 72 27.31 -18.56 -2.59
N LYS A 73 27.60 -17.45 -1.92
CA LYS A 73 26.58 -16.48 -1.52
C LYS A 73 26.03 -15.70 -2.70
N ILE A 74 26.88 -15.37 -3.67
CA ILE A 74 26.44 -14.72 -4.93
C ILE A 74 25.50 -15.65 -5.68
N ALA A 75 25.84 -16.94 -5.80
CA ALA A 75 24.99 -17.94 -6.42
C ALA A 75 23.64 -18.06 -5.67
N ALA A 76 23.65 -18.12 -4.35
CA ALA A 76 22.44 -18.19 -3.53
C ALA A 76 21.54 -16.93 -3.69
N GLN A 77 22.12 -15.74 -3.83
CA GLN A 77 21.34 -14.52 -4.18
C GLN A 77 20.62 -14.68 -5.54
N GLY A 78 21.30 -15.22 -6.54
CA GLY A 78 20.71 -15.48 -7.85
C GLY A 78 19.57 -16.51 -7.78
N GLU A 79 19.75 -17.58 -7.02
CA GLU A 79 18.71 -18.60 -6.78
C GLU A 79 17.51 -18.02 -6.05
N LEU A 80 17.72 -17.18 -5.02
CA LEU A 80 16.67 -16.50 -4.30
C LEU A 80 15.89 -15.56 -5.22
N ALA A 81 16.57 -14.74 -6.03
CA ALA A 81 15.93 -13.85 -6.99
C ALA A 81 15.07 -14.63 -8.00
N ALA A 82 15.60 -15.73 -8.54
CA ALA A 82 14.87 -16.61 -9.44
C ALA A 82 13.65 -17.27 -8.75
N LEU A 83 13.79 -17.69 -7.49
CA LEU A 83 12.69 -18.25 -6.71
C LEU A 83 11.58 -17.25 -6.48
N LEU A 84 11.90 -16.01 -6.11
CA LEU A 84 10.94 -14.94 -5.85
C LEU A 84 10.13 -14.58 -7.11
N LEU A 85 10.71 -14.75 -8.31
CA LEU A 85 10.06 -14.48 -9.58
C LEU A 85 9.31 -15.69 -10.18
N LYS A 86 9.37 -16.87 -9.56
CA LYS A 86 8.60 -18.03 -10.07
C LYS A 86 7.10 -17.77 -10.00
N PRO A 87 6.31 -18.12 -11.04
CA PRO A 87 4.86 -17.94 -11.05
C PRO A 87 4.18 -18.49 -9.80
N THR A 88 4.51 -19.71 -9.40
CA THR A 88 3.95 -20.37 -8.22
C THR A 88 4.29 -19.65 -6.91
N THR A 89 5.51 -19.12 -6.78
CA THR A 89 5.92 -18.33 -5.62
C THR A 89 5.17 -17.01 -5.58
N GLN A 90 5.03 -16.33 -6.72
CA GLN A 90 4.31 -15.07 -6.83
C GLN A 90 2.84 -15.24 -6.42
N VAL A 91 2.17 -16.30 -6.87
CA VAL A 91 0.79 -16.60 -6.48
C VAL A 91 0.70 -16.88 -4.98
N ALA A 92 1.48 -17.83 -4.48
CA ALA A 92 1.42 -18.23 -3.07
C ALA A 92 1.75 -17.09 -2.10
N PHE A 93 2.74 -16.25 -2.44
CA PHE A 93 3.15 -15.11 -1.64
C PHE A 93 2.05 -14.03 -1.62
N ASN A 94 1.54 -13.65 -2.79
CA ASN A 94 0.59 -12.55 -2.88
C ASN A 94 -0.80 -12.90 -2.36
N LEU A 95 -1.27 -14.14 -2.52
CA LEU A 95 -2.50 -14.61 -1.88
C LEU A 95 -2.42 -14.54 -0.35
N LYS A 96 -1.24 -14.78 0.23
CA LYS A 96 -1.04 -14.63 1.68
C LYS A 96 -0.92 -13.16 2.12
N LYS A 97 -0.20 -12.36 1.35
CA LYS A 97 0.02 -10.94 1.65
C LYS A 97 -1.21 -10.09 1.38
N GLY A 98 -2.09 -10.51 0.45
CA GLY A 98 -3.22 -9.71 -0.01
C GLY A 98 -2.88 -8.68 -1.09
N SER A 99 -1.66 -8.72 -1.64
CA SER A 99 -1.15 -7.81 -2.68
C SER A 99 -1.27 -8.43 -4.06
N LEU A 100 -1.04 -7.64 -5.11
CA LEU A 100 -0.94 -8.13 -6.47
C LEU A 100 0.50 -8.57 -6.80
N PRO A 101 0.68 -9.65 -7.58
CA PRO A 101 1.99 -10.06 -8.04
C PRO A 101 2.57 -9.08 -9.07
N VAL A 102 3.91 -9.05 -9.19
CA VAL A 102 4.59 -8.26 -10.21
C VAL A 102 4.52 -8.91 -11.61
N ARG A 103 4.06 -10.15 -11.68
CA ARG A 103 3.88 -10.91 -12.93
C ARG A 103 2.43 -10.86 -13.39
N GLY A 104 2.22 -10.54 -14.68
CA GLY A 104 0.89 -10.60 -15.32
C GLY A 104 0.51 -11.96 -15.89
N ASP A 105 1.44 -12.95 -15.88
CA ASP A 105 1.26 -14.28 -16.48
C ASP A 105 1.02 -15.37 -15.41
N VAL A 106 0.34 -15.04 -14.32
CA VAL A 106 0.06 -15.93 -13.20
C VAL A 106 -1.45 -16.15 -13.02
N ASP A 107 -1.82 -17.34 -12.52
CA ASP A 107 -3.21 -17.66 -12.23
C ASP A 107 -3.64 -17.05 -10.87
N LEU A 108 -4.55 -16.10 -10.91
CA LEU A 108 -5.11 -15.41 -9.77
C LEU A 108 -6.60 -15.75 -9.57
N SER A 109 -7.05 -16.91 -10.06
CA SER A 109 -8.44 -17.37 -9.87
C SER A 109 -8.85 -17.50 -8.41
N ALA A 110 -7.87 -17.69 -7.50
CA ALA A 110 -8.08 -17.75 -6.05
C ALA A 110 -7.99 -16.37 -5.36
N ALA A 111 -7.83 -15.27 -6.12
CA ALA A 111 -7.76 -13.92 -5.55
C ALA A 111 -9.12 -13.54 -4.94
N ASN A 112 -9.07 -12.89 -3.77
CA ASN A 112 -10.27 -12.44 -3.07
C ASN A 112 -10.91 -11.21 -3.73
N ASP A 113 -12.08 -10.77 -3.24
CA ASP A 113 -12.83 -9.63 -3.76
C ASP A 113 -11.98 -8.34 -3.86
N CYS A 114 -11.17 -8.04 -2.87
CA CYS A 114 -10.31 -6.86 -2.86
C CYS A 114 -9.21 -6.94 -3.93
N MET A 115 -8.57 -8.10 -4.08
CA MET A 115 -7.55 -8.32 -5.12
C MET A 115 -8.17 -8.24 -6.51
N GLN A 116 -9.38 -8.78 -6.72
CA GLN A 116 -10.11 -8.70 -7.99
C GLN A 116 -10.41 -7.25 -8.39
N LYS A 117 -10.75 -6.38 -7.43
CA LYS A 117 -10.92 -4.95 -7.68
C LYS A 117 -9.62 -4.29 -8.13
N GLY A 118 -8.49 -4.65 -7.52
CA GLY A 118 -7.18 -4.19 -7.94
C GLY A 118 -6.79 -4.67 -9.35
N LEU A 119 -7.02 -5.94 -9.66
CA LEU A 119 -6.78 -6.52 -10.99
C LEU A 119 -7.61 -5.81 -12.07
N ALA A 120 -8.89 -5.53 -11.80
CA ALA A 120 -9.75 -4.81 -12.74
C ALA A 120 -9.23 -3.38 -13.04
N LEU A 121 -8.62 -2.71 -12.07
CA LEU A 121 -7.98 -1.40 -12.29
C LEU A 121 -6.70 -1.52 -13.09
N LEU A 122 -5.92 -2.56 -12.85
CA LEU A 122 -4.71 -2.87 -13.61
C LEU A 122 -5.03 -3.11 -15.09
N ASP A 123 -6.04 -3.93 -15.37
CA ASP A 123 -6.50 -4.24 -16.74
C ASP A 123 -7.02 -3.00 -17.47
N GLN A 124 -7.61 -2.05 -16.75
CA GLN A 124 -8.07 -0.77 -17.31
C GLN A 124 -6.94 0.25 -17.50
N GLY A 125 -5.71 -0.06 -17.09
CA GLY A 125 -4.62 0.90 -17.06
C GLY A 125 -4.88 2.09 -16.12
N ALA A 126 -5.74 1.91 -15.13
CA ALA A 126 -6.10 2.93 -14.15
C ALA A 126 -5.02 3.05 -13.06
N LEU A 127 -3.80 3.40 -13.47
CA LEU A 127 -2.60 3.43 -12.64
C LEU A 127 -2.20 4.86 -12.28
N LEU A 128 -1.58 5.00 -11.11
CA LEU A 128 -0.86 6.20 -10.69
C LEU A 128 0.59 5.79 -10.37
N PRO A 129 1.57 6.63 -10.74
CA PRO A 129 2.94 6.41 -10.29
C PRO A 129 3.02 6.48 -8.76
N ASP A 130 4.02 5.83 -8.19
CA ASP A 130 4.30 5.97 -6.76
C ASP A 130 4.68 7.42 -6.45
N THR A 131 3.81 8.11 -5.73
CA THR A 131 4.02 9.51 -5.36
C THR A 131 5.26 9.72 -4.49
N ASN A 132 5.68 8.72 -3.72
CA ASN A 132 6.90 8.78 -2.93
C ASN A 132 8.16 8.87 -3.82
N MET A 133 8.09 8.39 -5.04
CA MET A 133 9.18 8.51 -6.03
C MET A 133 9.23 9.86 -6.72
N LEU A 134 8.19 10.67 -6.57
CA LEU A 134 8.04 11.98 -7.20
C LEU A 134 8.34 13.13 -6.24
N LEU A 135 8.51 12.85 -4.95
CA LEU A 135 8.72 13.85 -3.91
C LEU A 135 10.16 13.80 -3.39
N THR A 136 10.74 14.95 -3.13
CA THR A 136 11.97 15.02 -2.37
C THR A 136 11.70 14.61 -0.91
N PRO A 137 12.71 14.11 -0.17
CA PRO A 137 12.54 13.81 1.26
C PRO A 137 12.07 15.02 2.06
N ASP A 138 12.49 16.22 1.68
CA ASP A 138 12.09 17.48 2.35
C ASP A 138 10.60 17.76 2.12
N THR A 139 10.11 17.67 0.89
CA THR A 139 8.69 17.83 0.57
C THR A 139 7.83 16.78 1.30
N ALA A 140 8.27 15.53 1.35
CA ALA A 140 7.57 14.48 2.08
C ALA A 140 7.48 14.77 3.59
N ASN A 141 8.56 15.28 4.20
CA ASN A 141 8.56 15.69 5.60
C ASN A 141 7.63 16.88 5.87
N GLN A 142 7.62 17.88 4.99
CA GLN A 142 6.70 19.02 5.09
C GLN A 142 5.25 18.56 5.02
N MET A 143 4.91 17.64 4.11
CA MET A 143 3.58 17.04 4.02
C MET A 143 3.17 16.33 5.31
N ASN A 144 4.07 15.51 5.88
CA ASN A 144 3.80 14.83 7.15
C ASN A 144 3.54 15.81 8.29
N THR A 145 4.29 16.92 8.33
CA THR A 145 4.08 17.98 9.32
C THR A 145 2.71 18.62 9.14
N LEU A 146 2.36 19.05 7.92
CA LEU A 146 1.06 19.63 7.62
C LEU A 146 -0.10 18.72 8.02
N PHE A 147 -0.05 17.44 7.67
CA PHE A 147 -1.09 16.50 8.03
C PHE A 147 -1.18 16.28 9.55
N THR A 148 -0.04 16.19 10.23
CA THR A 148 -0.01 16.04 11.69
C THR A 148 -0.63 17.25 12.40
N GLU A 149 -0.30 18.46 11.97
CA GLU A 149 -0.85 19.70 12.51
C GLU A 149 -2.35 19.81 12.24
N PHE A 150 -2.78 19.55 11.00
CA PHE A 150 -4.20 19.55 10.64
C PHE A 150 -5.03 18.58 11.47
N PHE A 151 -4.50 17.36 11.72
CA PHE A 151 -5.17 16.39 12.58
C PHE A 151 -5.17 16.77 14.07
N ALA A 152 -4.14 17.47 14.54
CA ALA A 152 -3.99 17.86 15.93
C ALA A 152 -4.81 19.10 16.31
N ASP A 153 -4.97 20.05 15.37
CA ASP A 153 -5.61 21.33 15.59
C ASP A 153 -6.92 21.44 14.79
N THR A 154 -8.04 21.34 15.48
CA THR A 154 -9.39 21.45 14.89
C THR A 154 -9.77 22.87 14.47
N SER A 155 -8.95 23.88 14.78
CA SER A 155 -9.15 25.26 14.30
C SER A 155 -8.67 25.48 12.87
N ILE A 156 -7.78 24.60 12.36
CA ILE A 156 -7.34 24.64 10.98
C ILE A 156 -8.48 24.14 10.08
N SER A 157 -8.96 24.98 9.18
CA SER A 157 -9.99 24.58 8.23
C SER A 157 -9.41 23.67 7.13
N ALA A 158 -10.26 22.80 6.57
CA ALA A 158 -9.87 21.98 5.43
C ALA A 158 -9.44 22.81 4.22
N ALA A 159 -10.02 24.01 4.04
CA ALA A 159 -9.67 24.93 2.96
C ALA A 159 -8.26 25.50 3.14
N ASP A 160 -7.90 25.90 4.36
CA ASP A 160 -6.57 26.43 4.66
C ASP A 160 -5.50 25.32 4.51
N ALA A 161 -5.75 24.12 5.08
CA ALA A 161 -4.84 22.98 4.91
C ALA A 161 -4.65 22.59 3.44
N GLN A 162 -5.72 22.63 2.64
CA GLN A 162 -5.64 22.37 1.21
C GLN A 162 -4.82 23.45 0.48
N ALA A 163 -4.98 24.73 0.83
CA ALA A 163 -4.22 25.82 0.23
C ALA A 163 -2.72 25.67 0.53
N ASP A 164 -2.36 25.33 1.75
CA ASP A 164 -0.97 25.07 2.15
C ASP A 164 -0.38 23.84 1.45
N PHE A 165 -1.16 22.77 1.32
CA PHE A 165 -0.77 21.59 0.55
C PHE A 165 -0.48 21.93 -0.92
N VAL A 166 -1.40 22.65 -1.59
CA VAL A 166 -1.22 23.07 -3.00
C VAL A 166 0.03 23.93 -3.17
N LYS A 167 0.26 24.88 -2.27
CA LYS A 167 1.44 25.73 -2.29
C LYS A 167 2.74 24.92 -2.10
N MET A 168 2.72 23.96 -1.22
CA MET A 168 3.87 23.08 -0.96
C MET A 168 4.21 22.25 -2.21
N ILE A 169 3.22 21.61 -2.83
CA ILE A 169 3.42 20.80 -4.04
C ILE A 169 3.84 21.65 -5.25
N ALA A 170 3.30 22.85 -5.39
CA ALA A 170 3.69 23.76 -6.47
C ALA A 170 5.15 24.25 -6.38
N ASN A 171 5.77 24.18 -5.20
CA ASN A 171 7.16 24.53 -4.96
C ASN A 171 8.06 23.29 -4.74
N ALA A 172 7.53 22.11 -4.93
CA ALA A 172 8.32 20.89 -4.87
C ALA A 172 9.24 20.80 -6.09
N ASP A 173 10.56 20.66 -5.87
CA ASP A 173 11.58 20.49 -6.91
C ASP A 173 11.69 19.02 -7.37
#